data_ec5f3357ce305b11c4dc095a466f2b5f
#
_entry.id   ec5f3357ce305b11c4dc095a466f2b5f
#
_cell.length_a   1.000
_cell.length_b   1.000
_cell.length_c   1.000
_cell.angle_alpha   90.00
_cell.angle_beta   90.00
_cell.angle_gamma   90.00
#
_symmetry.space_group_name_H-M   'P 1'
#
loop_
_entity.id
_entity.type
_entity.pdbx_description
1 polymer ?
#
loop_
_entity_poly.entity_id
_entity_poly.type
_entity_poly.pdbx_seq_one_letter_code
_entity_poly.pdbx_strand_id
1 'polypeptide(L)'
;QLAQAEELLADACRQLQSGQARLDLDPNRLAAVQERLDEIGEALRRFGPTEADLRATAQRIAAELAAAEAPDADPERLTQELRTATEAVAALGRKLVRARSKAAGPFAAAIRRELQDLGMLHTELRVAMAEQFAVERLLDDATEHGPVPVDLEVRINPGEPFHSLRDTASGGELARIVLAIKKTLADQDRTPLLVLDEIDAEIGGRLGLQVGKKLHEVAKHHQVVIVTHLAPVAAFAQHHFLVNKEVAGGAGAERTRSRVRQLQGGEVEKELAAMAMGDGGDAAALQQARRLVQKARELGDG
;
A
#
# COMPACT_ATOMS: atom_id res chain seq x y z
N GLN A 1 -16.90 62.23 16.46
CA GLN A 1 -16.68 61.04 15.61
C GLN A 1 -15.21 60.67 15.54
N LEU A 2 -14.25 61.62 15.33
CA LEU A 2 -12.82 61.32 15.29
C LEU A 2 -12.27 60.83 16.65
N ALA A 3 -12.66 61.49 17.75
CA ALA A 3 -12.28 61.07 19.12
C ALA A 3 -12.82 59.65 19.51
N GLN A 4 -14.02 59.28 19.05
CA GLN A 4 -14.57 57.95 19.25
C GLN A 4 -13.82 56.86 18.43
N ALA A 5 -13.35 57.22 17.22
CA ALA A 5 -12.58 56.31 16.41
C ALA A 5 -11.18 56.06 17.00
N GLU A 6 -10.54 57.11 17.58
CA GLU A 6 -9.25 56.98 18.27
C GLU A 6 -9.36 56.10 19.52
N GLU A 7 -10.47 56.22 20.28
CA GLU A 7 -10.69 55.41 21.48
C GLU A 7 -10.94 53.94 21.16
N LEU A 8 -11.71 53.67 20.11
CA LEU A 8 -11.94 52.29 19.59
C LEU A 8 -10.64 51.65 19.06
N LEU A 9 -9.84 52.42 18.34
CA LEU A 9 -8.54 51.96 17.87
C LEU A 9 -7.58 51.66 19.02
N ALA A 10 -7.52 52.54 20.02
CA ALA A 10 -6.70 52.31 21.21
C ALA A 10 -7.15 51.07 22.01
N ASP A 11 -8.46 50.84 22.10
CA ASP A 11 -8.98 49.64 22.77
C ASP A 11 -8.70 48.37 21.98
N ALA A 12 -8.88 48.36 20.68
CA ALA A 12 -8.50 47.25 19.81
C ALA A 12 -6.98 46.92 19.90
N CYS A 13 -6.13 47.95 19.92
CA CYS A 13 -4.70 47.74 20.11
C CYS A 13 -4.37 47.13 21.49
N ARG A 14 -5.02 47.58 22.58
CA ARG A 14 -4.85 46.99 23.91
C ARG A 14 -5.30 45.52 23.94
N GLN A 15 -6.42 45.21 23.30
CA GLN A 15 -6.94 43.83 23.22
C GLN A 15 -6.00 42.91 22.42
N LEU A 16 -5.45 43.42 21.30
CA LEU A 16 -4.47 42.66 20.50
C LEU A 16 -3.16 42.46 21.29
N GLN A 17 -2.65 43.46 21.97
CA GLN A 17 -1.46 43.33 22.80
C GLN A 17 -1.68 42.35 23.97
N SER A 18 -2.85 42.39 24.60
CA SER A 18 -3.18 41.46 25.67
C SER A 18 -3.39 40.02 25.13
N GLY A 19 -3.93 39.85 23.92
CA GLY A 19 -4.03 38.62 23.23
C GLY A 19 -2.67 38.02 22.86
N GLN A 20 -1.76 38.87 22.35
CA GLN A 20 -0.39 38.48 22.03
C GLN A 20 0.42 38.08 23.28
N ALA A 21 0.24 38.75 24.40
CA ALA A 21 0.87 38.39 25.67
C ALA A 21 0.35 37.10 26.30
N ARG A 22 -0.87 36.65 25.90
CA ARG A 22 -1.44 35.36 26.31
C ARG A 22 -1.04 34.19 25.42
N LEU A 23 -0.57 34.47 24.20
CA LEU A 23 0.01 33.49 23.32
C LEU A 23 1.47 33.29 23.77
N ASP A 24 1.68 32.24 24.51
CA ASP A 24 3.02 31.76 24.89
C ASP A 24 3.72 31.22 23.63
N LEU A 25 4.12 32.18 22.77
CA LEU A 25 4.85 31.93 21.54
C LEU A 25 6.35 31.85 21.86
N ASP A 26 6.72 30.84 22.62
CA ASP A 26 8.15 30.58 22.87
C ASP A 26 8.66 29.62 21.74
N PRO A 27 9.44 30.16 20.77
CA PRO A 27 10.03 29.36 19.70
C PRO A 27 10.93 28.25 20.24
N ASN A 28 11.57 28.46 21.38
CA ASN A 28 12.46 27.47 21.99
C ASN A 28 11.65 26.33 22.56
N ARG A 29 10.47 26.60 23.12
CA ARG A 29 9.56 25.56 23.60
C ARG A 29 9.00 24.73 22.45
N LEU A 30 8.65 25.37 21.33
CA LEU A 30 8.20 24.65 20.12
C LEU A 30 9.31 23.73 19.59
N ALA A 31 10.53 24.27 19.46
CA ALA A 31 11.68 23.49 19.02
C ALA A 31 11.97 22.30 19.96
N ALA A 32 11.93 22.52 21.26
CA ALA A 32 12.11 21.44 22.24
C ALA A 32 11.02 20.36 22.18
N VAL A 33 9.76 20.76 21.92
CA VAL A 33 8.66 19.81 21.73
C VAL A 33 8.83 19.02 20.43
N GLN A 34 9.24 19.66 19.34
CA GLN A 34 9.52 18.99 18.07
C GLN A 34 10.66 17.98 18.21
N GLU A 35 11.78 18.37 18.80
CA GLU A 35 12.91 17.49 19.08
C GLU A 35 12.46 16.26 19.90
N ARG A 36 11.63 16.50 20.92
CA ARG A 36 11.11 15.40 21.75
C ARG A 36 10.18 14.46 20.99
N LEU A 37 9.35 14.99 20.09
CA LEU A 37 8.49 14.17 19.23
C LEU A 37 9.31 13.34 18.24
N ASP A 38 10.38 13.90 17.69
CA ASP A 38 11.29 13.20 16.80
C ASP A 38 12.00 12.04 17.52
N GLU A 39 12.52 12.29 18.75
CA GLU A 39 13.11 11.25 19.58
C GLU A 39 12.11 10.11 19.87
N ILE A 40 10.86 10.43 20.24
CA ILE A 40 9.81 9.45 20.47
C ILE A 40 9.49 8.69 19.18
N GLY A 41 9.37 9.41 18.07
CA GLY A 41 9.11 8.80 16.77
C GLY A 41 10.22 7.85 16.32
N GLU A 42 11.47 8.17 16.59
CA GLU A 42 12.60 7.29 16.32
C GLU A 42 12.58 6.06 17.23
N ALA A 43 12.29 6.25 18.51
CA ALA A 43 12.16 5.15 19.46
C ALA A 43 11.03 4.19 19.07
N LEU A 44 9.86 4.70 18.66
CA LEU A 44 8.74 3.89 18.20
C LEU A 44 9.07 3.11 16.92
N ARG A 45 9.79 3.73 15.96
CA ARG A 45 10.24 3.03 14.74
C ARG A 45 11.21 1.90 15.03
N ARG A 46 12.07 2.07 16.04
CA ARG A 46 13.14 1.12 16.37
C ARG A 46 12.69 0.00 17.30
N PHE A 47 11.81 0.29 18.23
CA PHE A 47 11.53 -0.61 19.37
C PHE A 47 10.07 -1.08 19.47
N GLY A 48 9.17 -0.60 18.58
CA GLY A 48 7.77 -1.04 18.51
C GLY A 48 6.82 0.10 18.13
N PRO A 49 5.74 -0.20 17.39
CA PRO A 49 4.87 0.81 16.78
C PRO A 49 3.99 1.56 17.78
N THR A 50 3.86 1.07 19.02
CA THR A 50 3.04 1.70 20.05
C THR A 50 3.83 2.01 21.32
N GLU A 51 3.31 2.91 22.16
CA GLU A 51 3.89 3.21 23.47
C GLU A 51 3.94 1.96 24.36
N ALA A 52 2.93 1.08 24.26
CA ALA A 52 2.91 -0.17 25.01
C ALA A 52 4.06 -1.11 24.61
N ASP A 53 4.33 -1.23 23.30
CA ASP A 53 5.44 -2.03 22.78
C ASP A 53 6.79 -1.45 23.21
N LEU A 54 6.93 -0.12 23.15
CA LEU A 54 8.13 0.56 23.62
C LEU A 54 8.41 0.30 25.09
N ARG A 55 7.37 0.40 25.93
CA ARG A 55 7.47 0.12 27.38
C ARG A 55 7.80 -1.35 27.66
N ALA A 56 7.14 -2.26 26.95
CA ALA A 56 7.42 -3.70 27.08
C ALA A 56 8.87 -4.02 26.66
N THR A 57 9.35 -3.42 25.57
CA THR A 57 10.73 -3.57 25.12
C THR A 57 11.72 -2.99 26.12
N ALA A 58 11.44 -1.80 26.69
CA ALA A 58 12.28 -1.22 27.72
C ALA A 58 12.35 -2.07 28.99
N GLN A 59 11.20 -2.63 29.43
CA GLN A 59 11.17 -3.54 30.59
C GLN A 59 11.93 -4.83 30.32
N ARG A 60 11.81 -5.40 29.12
CA ARG A 60 12.56 -6.60 28.73
C ARG A 60 14.06 -6.33 28.74
N ILE A 61 14.51 -5.23 28.12
CA ILE A 61 15.93 -4.84 28.10
C ILE A 61 16.46 -4.59 29.51
N ALA A 62 15.70 -3.91 30.37
CA ALA A 62 16.08 -3.69 31.75
C ALA A 62 16.22 -5.00 32.57
N ALA A 63 15.32 -5.95 32.34
CA ALA A 63 15.39 -7.27 32.95
C ALA A 63 16.59 -8.07 32.42
N GLU A 64 16.87 -8.02 31.11
CA GLU A 64 18.05 -8.67 30.53
C GLU A 64 19.36 -8.07 31.05
N LEU A 65 19.41 -6.73 31.17
CA LEU A 65 20.58 -6.04 31.75
C LEU A 65 20.81 -6.44 33.24
N ALA A 66 19.72 -6.42 34.04
CA ALA A 66 19.80 -6.84 35.43
C ALA A 66 20.22 -8.31 35.56
N ALA A 67 19.79 -9.18 34.66
CA ALA A 67 20.21 -10.58 34.61
C ALA A 67 21.70 -10.72 34.20
N ALA A 68 22.17 -9.89 33.29
CA ALA A 68 23.58 -9.86 32.86
C ALA A 68 24.53 -9.29 33.94
N GLU A 69 24.05 -8.35 34.74
CA GLU A 69 24.79 -7.74 35.85
C GLU A 69 24.68 -8.53 37.16
N ALA A 70 23.87 -9.58 37.19
CA ALA A 70 23.72 -10.41 38.37
C ALA A 70 25.06 -11.12 38.74
N PRO A 71 25.45 -11.15 40.04
CA PRO A 71 26.71 -11.74 40.45
C PRO A 71 26.84 -13.24 40.09
N ASP A 72 25.69 -13.91 39.86
CA ASP A 72 25.59 -15.33 39.49
C ASP A 72 25.45 -15.58 37.99
N ALA A 73 25.65 -14.56 37.13
CA ALA A 73 25.65 -14.74 35.68
C ALA A 73 26.85 -15.63 35.31
N ASP A 74 26.59 -16.91 35.07
CA ASP A 74 27.58 -17.87 34.60
C ASP A 74 27.83 -17.68 33.08
N PRO A 75 28.98 -17.10 32.67
CA PRO A 75 29.29 -16.86 31.29
C PRO A 75 29.32 -18.13 30.42
N GLU A 76 29.73 -19.26 31.04
CA GLU A 76 29.79 -20.54 30.34
C GLU A 76 28.39 -21.06 30.03
N ARG A 77 27.49 -20.96 31.01
CA ARG A 77 26.08 -21.32 30.81
C ARG A 77 25.39 -20.45 29.73
N LEU A 78 25.58 -19.13 29.79
CA LEU A 78 25.01 -18.20 28.80
C LEU A 78 25.57 -18.47 27.41
N THR A 79 26.86 -18.75 27.29
CA THR A 79 27.49 -19.13 26.02
C THR A 79 26.91 -20.42 25.47
N GLN A 80 26.68 -21.42 26.33
CA GLN A 80 26.07 -22.68 25.91
C GLN A 80 24.60 -22.51 25.51
N GLU A 81 23.82 -21.71 26.25
CA GLU A 81 22.44 -21.38 25.91
C GLU A 81 22.37 -20.65 24.55
N LEU A 82 23.24 -19.67 24.31
CA LEU A 82 23.37 -18.94 23.05
C LEU A 82 23.69 -19.90 21.90
N ARG A 83 24.66 -20.79 22.07
CA ARG A 83 25.02 -21.79 21.08
C ARG A 83 23.83 -22.68 20.71
N THR A 84 23.15 -23.21 21.75
CA THR A 84 21.99 -24.09 21.57
C THR A 84 20.85 -23.35 20.82
N ALA A 85 20.57 -22.10 21.18
CA ALA A 85 19.58 -21.28 20.52
C ALA A 85 19.97 -21.00 19.05
N THR A 86 21.23 -20.65 18.80
CA THR A 86 21.76 -20.40 17.46
C THR A 86 21.65 -21.64 16.56
N GLU A 87 21.99 -22.82 17.08
CA GLU A 87 21.84 -24.09 16.37
C GLU A 87 20.38 -24.41 16.03
N ALA A 88 19.46 -24.13 16.97
CA ALA A 88 18.03 -24.32 16.76
C ALA A 88 17.49 -23.36 15.66
N VAL A 89 17.85 -22.07 15.73
CA VAL A 89 17.48 -21.08 14.71
C VAL A 89 18.09 -21.46 13.35
N ALA A 90 19.34 -21.90 13.30
CA ALA A 90 19.96 -22.36 12.07
C ALA A 90 19.24 -23.57 11.48
N ALA A 91 18.81 -24.51 12.29
CA ALA A 91 18.06 -25.68 11.83
C ALA A 91 16.68 -25.28 11.25
N LEU A 92 15.96 -24.38 11.91
CA LEU A 92 14.70 -23.83 11.42
C LEU A 92 14.90 -22.99 10.16
N GLY A 93 15.94 -22.18 10.13
CA GLY A 93 16.32 -21.36 8.96
C GLY A 93 16.57 -22.23 7.73
N ARG A 94 17.32 -23.31 7.87
CA ARG A 94 17.54 -24.27 6.76
C ARG A 94 16.24 -24.91 6.27
N LYS A 95 15.31 -25.25 7.17
CA LYS A 95 13.99 -25.77 6.79
C LYS A 95 13.19 -24.72 6.02
N LEU A 96 13.19 -23.48 6.49
CA LEU A 96 12.49 -22.36 5.86
C LEU A 96 13.05 -22.08 4.46
N VAL A 97 14.37 -21.98 4.29
CA VAL A 97 15.03 -21.78 3.01
C VAL A 97 14.66 -22.87 2.01
N ARG A 98 14.73 -24.15 2.42
CA ARG A 98 14.34 -25.28 1.57
C ARG A 98 12.86 -25.23 1.17
N ALA A 99 11.97 -24.87 2.10
CA ALA A 99 10.54 -24.76 1.81
C ALA A 99 10.28 -23.63 0.80
N ARG A 100 10.91 -22.48 0.99
CA ARG A 100 10.82 -21.34 0.05
C ARG A 100 11.39 -21.68 -1.32
N SER A 101 12.57 -22.30 -1.41
CA SER A 101 13.17 -22.74 -2.68
C SER A 101 12.24 -23.68 -3.43
N LYS A 102 11.62 -24.64 -2.72
CA LYS A 102 10.66 -25.56 -3.32
C LYS A 102 9.39 -24.86 -3.83
N ALA A 103 8.92 -23.85 -3.13
CA ALA A 103 7.72 -23.08 -3.47
C ALA A 103 7.97 -22.02 -4.56
N ALA A 104 9.19 -21.52 -4.71
CA ALA A 104 9.54 -20.40 -5.58
C ALA A 104 9.16 -20.64 -7.05
N GLY A 105 9.52 -21.79 -7.60
CA GLY A 105 9.21 -22.13 -9.00
C GLY A 105 7.70 -22.24 -9.28
N PRO A 106 6.94 -23.05 -8.54
CA PRO A 106 5.47 -23.13 -8.69
C PRO A 106 4.78 -21.77 -8.49
N PHE A 107 5.22 -20.97 -7.54
CA PHE A 107 4.69 -19.63 -7.28
C PHE A 107 4.91 -18.69 -8.47
N ALA A 108 6.15 -18.60 -8.96
CA ALA A 108 6.47 -17.80 -10.14
C ALA A 108 5.66 -18.24 -11.38
N ALA A 109 5.51 -19.57 -11.57
CA ALA A 109 4.73 -20.10 -12.68
C ALA A 109 3.23 -19.80 -12.57
N ALA A 110 2.67 -19.77 -11.36
CA ALA A 110 1.28 -19.36 -11.11
C ALA A 110 1.07 -17.89 -11.45
N ILE A 111 1.94 -17.00 -10.94
CA ILE A 111 1.87 -15.55 -11.25
C ILE A 111 2.03 -15.31 -12.75
N ARG A 112 2.94 -16.01 -13.43
CA ARG A 112 3.13 -15.86 -14.88
C ARG A 112 1.83 -16.14 -15.66
N ARG A 113 1.06 -17.15 -15.29
CA ARG A 113 -0.24 -17.44 -15.93
C ARG A 113 -1.23 -16.29 -15.73
N GLU A 114 -1.31 -15.73 -14.51
CA GLU A 114 -2.15 -14.59 -14.23
C GLU A 114 -1.73 -13.36 -15.04
N LEU A 115 -0.41 -13.12 -15.19
CA LEU A 115 0.14 -12.02 -15.99
C LEU A 115 -0.17 -12.15 -17.48
N GLN A 116 -0.15 -13.36 -18.03
CA GLN A 116 -0.53 -13.61 -19.43
C GLN A 116 -1.99 -13.19 -19.70
N ASP A 117 -2.91 -13.52 -18.78
CA ASP A 117 -4.30 -13.11 -18.85
C ASP A 117 -4.47 -11.57 -18.73
N LEU A 118 -3.52 -10.89 -18.09
CA LEU A 118 -3.46 -9.43 -17.94
C LEU A 118 -2.70 -8.73 -19.09
N GLY A 119 -2.43 -9.45 -20.19
CA GLY A 119 -1.77 -8.91 -21.38
C GLY A 119 -0.25 -8.81 -21.29
N MET A 120 0.36 -9.29 -20.22
CA MET A 120 1.82 -9.26 -20.01
C MET A 120 2.45 -10.60 -20.46
N LEU A 121 2.36 -10.89 -21.75
CA LEU A 121 2.69 -12.20 -22.33
C LEU A 121 4.18 -12.60 -22.15
N HIS A 122 5.05 -11.63 -22.14
CA HIS A 122 6.49 -11.82 -22.09
C HIS A 122 7.12 -11.58 -20.71
N THR A 123 6.29 -11.16 -19.76
CA THR A 123 6.76 -10.87 -18.42
C THR A 123 7.13 -12.13 -17.66
N GLU A 124 8.32 -12.14 -17.13
CA GLU A 124 8.82 -13.21 -16.28
C GLU A 124 9.04 -12.69 -14.86
N LEU A 125 8.68 -13.51 -13.89
CA LEU A 125 8.91 -13.24 -12.49
C LEU A 125 9.72 -14.38 -11.89
N ARG A 126 10.65 -14.05 -11.01
CA ARG A 126 11.40 -15.00 -10.21
C ARG A 126 11.50 -14.58 -8.75
N VAL A 127 11.63 -15.56 -7.89
CA VAL A 127 11.92 -15.34 -6.48
C VAL A 127 13.43 -15.40 -6.31
N ALA A 128 14.02 -14.27 -5.97
CA ALA A 128 15.44 -14.15 -5.68
C ALA A 128 15.69 -14.33 -4.18
N MET A 129 16.49 -15.34 -3.82
CA MET A 129 16.95 -15.58 -2.46
C MET A 129 18.20 -16.44 -2.49
N ALA A 130 19.05 -16.31 -1.47
CA ALA A 130 20.18 -17.19 -1.30
C ALA A 130 19.71 -18.59 -0.85
N GLU A 131 20.35 -19.63 -1.37
CA GLU A 131 20.05 -21.01 -0.98
C GLU A 131 20.68 -21.40 0.35
N GLN A 132 21.67 -20.64 0.82
CA GLN A 132 22.43 -20.88 2.03
C GLN A 132 22.68 -19.57 2.76
N PHE A 133 22.94 -19.66 4.05
CA PHE A 133 23.35 -18.56 4.91
C PHE A 133 24.49 -19.00 5.85
N ALA A 134 25.32 -18.06 6.26
CA ALA A 134 26.39 -18.28 7.20
C ALA A 134 25.83 -18.33 8.63
N VAL A 135 26.07 -19.41 9.36
CA VAL A 135 25.57 -19.58 10.72
C VAL A 135 26.24 -18.59 11.69
N GLU A 136 27.50 -18.24 11.39
CA GLU A 136 28.30 -17.27 12.16
C GLU A 136 27.70 -15.85 12.12
N ARG A 137 26.98 -15.53 11.04
CA ARG A 137 26.32 -14.24 10.85
C ARG A 137 24.82 -14.26 11.17
N LEU A 138 24.33 -15.39 11.67
CA LEU A 138 22.89 -15.58 11.86
C LEU A 138 22.29 -14.57 12.84
N LEU A 139 23.04 -14.17 13.87
CA LEU A 139 22.59 -13.19 14.86
C LEU A 139 22.50 -11.77 14.30
N ASP A 140 23.34 -11.46 13.31
CA ASP A 140 23.38 -10.15 12.66
C ASP A 140 22.38 -10.05 11.49
N ASP A 141 22.23 -11.14 10.71
CA ASP A 141 21.51 -11.15 9.44
C ASP A 141 20.05 -11.66 9.57
N ALA A 142 19.73 -12.44 10.63
CA ALA A 142 18.39 -13.01 10.79
C ALA A 142 17.36 -11.96 11.22
N THR A 143 16.22 -11.99 10.54
CA THR A 143 15.04 -11.19 10.87
C THR A 143 13.91 -12.09 11.35
N GLU A 144 12.78 -11.52 11.79
CA GLU A 144 11.55 -12.26 12.07
C GLU A 144 11.04 -13.05 10.85
N HIS A 145 11.47 -12.66 9.64
CA HIS A 145 11.14 -13.35 8.38
C HIS A 145 12.16 -14.43 7.99
N GLY A 146 13.20 -14.66 8.79
CA GLY A 146 14.22 -15.69 8.59
C GLY A 146 15.59 -15.15 8.21
N PRO A 147 16.56 -16.07 8.02
CA PRO A 147 17.98 -15.72 7.87
C PRO A 147 18.37 -15.25 6.46
N VAL A 148 17.45 -15.33 5.50
CA VAL A 148 17.73 -14.99 4.10
C VAL A 148 16.64 -14.04 3.61
N PRO A 149 16.99 -12.86 3.09
CA PRO A 149 16.03 -11.98 2.45
C PRO A 149 15.46 -12.64 1.19
N VAL A 150 14.20 -12.35 0.91
CA VAL A 150 13.50 -12.78 -0.30
C VAL A 150 13.13 -11.54 -1.08
N ASP A 151 13.46 -11.52 -2.36
CA ASP A 151 13.04 -10.49 -3.28
C ASP A 151 12.24 -11.09 -4.44
N LEU A 152 11.35 -10.31 -5.00
CA LEU A 152 10.65 -10.62 -6.24
C LEU A 152 11.31 -9.81 -7.35
N GLU A 153 11.87 -10.50 -8.32
CA GLU A 153 12.47 -9.86 -9.48
C GLU A 153 11.60 -10.11 -10.71
N VAL A 154 11.48 -9.08 -11.53
CA VAL A 154 10.68 -9.10 -12.74
C VAL A 154 11.54 -8.72 -13.95
N ARG A 155 11.21 -9.33 -15.08
CA ARG A 155 11.68 -8.96 -16.42
C ARG A 155 10.44 -8.75 -17.29
N ILE A 156 10.17 -7.52 -17.68
CA ILE A 156 8.95 -7.17 -18.41
C ILE A 156 9.09 -7.51 -19.88
N ASN A 157 10.20 -7.10 -20.50
CA ASN A 157 10.44 -7.32 -21.92
C ASN A 157 11.57 -8.34 -22.16
N PRO A 158 11.47 -9.14 -23.22
CA PRO A 158 12.55 -10.04 -23.60
C PRO A 158 13.87 -9.28 -23.87
N GLY A 159 14.97 -9.79 -23.32
CA GLY A 159 16.28 -9.16 -23.48
C GLY A 159 16.66 -8.14 -22.42
N GLU A 160 15.73 -7.69 -21.60
CA GLU A 160 16.01 -6.85 -20.44
C GLU A 160 16.57 -7.69 -19.27
N PRO A 161 17.35 -7.10 -18.38
CA PRO A 161 17.76 -7.77 -17.14
C PRO A 161 16.57 -7.93 -16.19
N PHE A 162 16.70 -8.82 -15.21
CA PHE A 162 15.78 -8.86 -14.08
C PHE A 162 16.07 -7.71 -13.12
N HIS A 163 15.01 -7.04 -12.67
CA HIS A 163 15.05 -5.96 -11.69
C HIS A 163 14.18 -6.32 -10.49
N SER A 164 14.49 -5.81 -9.31
CA SER A 164 13.59 -5.89 -8.16
C SER A 164 12.24 -5.30 -8.52
N LEU A 165 11.17 -5.96 -8.08
CA LEU A 165 9.81 -5.43 -8.26
C LEU A 165 9.65 -4.03 -7.64
N ARG A 166 10.46 -3.69 -6.64
CA ARG A 166 10.47 -2.37 -6.00
C ARG A 166 10.96 -1.26 -6.93
N ASP A 167 11.79 -1.61 -7.92
CA ASP A 167 12.41 -0.67 -8.85
C ASP A 167 11.65 -0.56 -10.18
N THR A 168 10.46 -1.19 -10.27
CA THR A 168 9.64 -1.16 -11.48
C THR A 168 9.08 0.25 -11.71
N ALA A 169 9.40 0.83 -12.87
CA ALA A 169 9.14 2.23 -13.16
C ALA A 169 7.69 2.54 -13.62
N SER A 170 6.97 1.59 -14.23
CA SER A 170 5.63 1.80 -14.77
C SER A 170 4.54 1.47 -13.75
N GLY A 171 3.70 2.47 -13.41
CA GLY A 171 2.59 2.31 -12.47
C GLY A 171 1.58 1.25 -12.92
N GLY A 172 1.20 1.25 -14.20
CA GLY A 172 0.22 0.30 -14.75
C GLY A 172 0.74 -1.14 -14.79
N GLU A 173 2.01 -1.35 -15.13
CA GLU A 173 2.65 -2.67 -15.11
C GLU A 173 2.76 -3.20 -13.68
N LEU A 174 3.22 -2.36 -12.76
CA LEU A 174 3.32 -2.71 -11.34
C LEU A 174 1.94 -3.08 -10.77
N ALA A 175 0.90 -2.30 -11.07
CA ALA A 175 -0.46 -2.59 -10.61
C ALA A 175 -0.96 -3.96 -11.10
N ARG A 176 -0.69 -4.31 -12.37
CA ARG A 176 -1.04 -5.64 -12.93
C ARG A 176 -0.23 -6.77 -12.30
N ILE A 177 1.06 -6.56 -12.04
CA ILE A 177 1.90 -7.56 -11.34
C ILE A 177 1.39 -7.76 -9.90
N VAL A 178 1.09 -6.68 -9.18
CA VAL A 178 0.51 -6.76 -7.83
C VAL A 178 -0.84 -7.49 -7.86
N LEU A 179 -1.71 -7.20 -8.83
CA LEU A 179 -2.98 -7.92 -9.00
C LEU A 179 -2.76 -9.42 -9.21
N ALA A 180 -1.82 -9.82 -10.07
CA ALA A 180 -1.49 -11.22 -10.32
C ALA A 180 -0.97 -11.94 -9.05
N ILE A 181 -0.12 -11.27 -8.27
CA ILE A 181 0.36 -11.77 -6.98
C ILE A 181 -0.80 -11.92 -6.00
N LYS A 182 -1.64 -10.90 -5.84
CA LYS A 182 -2.80 -10.92 -4.94
C LYS A 182 -3.80 -12.01 -5.31
N LYS A 183 -4.06 -12.20 -6.62
CA LYS A 183 -4.89 -13.29 -7.11
C LYS A 183 -4.30 -14.65 -6.78
N THR A 184 -2.98 -14.84 -6.97
CA THR A 184 -2.28 -16.09 -6.67
C THR A 184 -2.29 -16.43 -5.17
N LEU A 185 -2.30 -15.42 -4.30
CA LEU A 185 -2.26 -15.56 -2.84
C LEU A 185 -3.61 -15.36 -2.16
N ALA A 186 -4.72 -15.26 -2.90
CA ALA A 186 -6.02 -14.82 -2.38
C ALA A 186 -6.45 -15.54 -1.09
N ASP A 187 -6.19 -16.86 -0.98
CA ASP A 187 -6.55 -17.65 0.19
C ASP A 187 -5.67 -17.41 1.43
N GLN A 188 -4.45 -16.89 1.25
CA GLN A 188 -3.49 -16.65 2.32
C GLN A 188 -3.30 -15.17 2.64
N ASP A 189 -3.68 -14.30 1.71
CA ASP A 189 -3.52 -12.86 1.86
C ASP A 189 -4.59 -12.27 2.78
N ARG A 190 -4.16 -11.63 3.84
CA ARG A 190 -5.04 -10.99 4.84
C ARG A 190 -5.16 -9.48 4.66
N THR A 191 -4.69 -8.93 3.57
CA THR A 191 -4.82 -7.50 3.28
C THR A 191 -6.30 -7.12 3.14
N PRO A 192 -6.88 -6.27 4.00
CA PRO A 192 -8.32 -6.02 3.97
C PRO A 192 -8.75 -5.13 2.81
N LEU A 193 -7.88 -4.22 2.36
CA LEU A 193 -8.16 -3.21 1.34
C LEU A 193 -7.05 -3.15 0.30
N LEU A 194 -7.44 -3.17 -0.97
CA LEU A 194 -6.57 -2.93 -2.13
C LEU A 194 -7.03 -1.66 -2.84
N VAL A 195 -6.12 -0.73 -3.04
CA VAL A 195 -6.35 0.47 -3.85
C VAL A 195 -5.43 0.37 -5.06
N LEU A 196 -6.02 0.34 -6.26
CA LEU A 196 -5.31 0.18 -7.51
C LEU A 196 -5.61 1.39 -8.42
N ASP A 197 -4.57 2.10 -8.77
CA ASP A 197 -4.59 3.21 -9.71
C ASP A 197 -3.82 2.82 -10.97
N GLU A 198 -4.20 3.39 -12.11
CA GLU A 198 -3.56 3.19 -13.41
C GLU A 198 -3.48 1.72 -13.90
N ILE A 199 -4.24 0.78 -13.31
CA ILE A 199 -4.18 -0.64 -13.70
C ILE A 199 -4.55 -0.88 -15.16
N ASP A 200 -5.33 0.04 -15.72
CA ASP A 200 -5.83 0.06 -17.10
C ASP A 200 -4.98 0.93 -18.04
N ALA A 201 -3.83 1.44 -17.56
CA ALA A 201 -2.92 2.18 -18.42
C ALA A 201 -2.42 1.30 -19.57
N GLU A 202 -2.44 1.86 -20.78
CA GLU A 202 -1.95 1.24 -22.02
C GLU A 202 -2.71 -0.03 -22.47
N ILE A 203 -3.85 -0.35 -21.85
CA ILE A 203 -4.65 -1.49 -22.27
C ILE A 203 -5.91 -1.08 -23.06
N GLY A 204 -6.28 -1.92 -24.03
CA GLY A 204 -7.50 -1.72 -24.83
C GLY A 204 -8.70 -2.44 -24.23
N GLY A 205 -9.90 -2.09 -24.74
CA GLY A 205 -11.16 -2.58 -24.19
C GLY A 205 -11.34 -4.10 -24.13
N ARG A 206 -10.67 -4.87 -25.01
CA ARG A 206 -10.73 -6.34 -24.98
C ARG A 206 -10.02 -6.88 -23.72
N LEU A 207 -8.86 -6.34 -23.40
CA LEU A 207 -8.09 -6.73 -22.21
C LEU A 207 -8.75 -6.19 -20.95
N GLY A 208 -9.44 -5.05 -21.01
CA GLY A 208 -10.20 -4.48 -19.89
C GLY A 208 -11.22 -5.46 -19.30
N LEU A 209 -11.87 -6.31 -20.10
CA LEU A 209 -12.76 -7.36 -19.58
C LEU A 209 -12.00 -8.42 -18.75
N GLN A 210 -10.79 -8.80 -19.16
CA GLN A 210 -9.98 -9.77 -18.42
C GLN A 210 -9.49 -9.17 -17.10
N VAL A 211 -9.02 -7.92 -17.13
CA VAL A 211 -8.62 -7.17 -15.93
C VAL A 211 -9.81 -7.03 -14.98
N GLY A 212 -10.99 -6.62 -15.47
CA GLY A 212 -12.19 -6.50 -14.67
C GLY A 212 -12.61 -7.83 -14.01
N LYS A 213 -12.55 -8.95 -14.76
CA LYS A 213 -12.82 -10.29 -14.22
C LYS A 213 -11.85 -10.64 -13.08
N LYS A 214 -10.53 -10.44 -13.28
CA LYS A 214 -9.51 -10.71 -12.26
C LYS A 214 -9.71 -9.87 -10.99
N LEU A 215 -10.05 -8.59 -11.17
CA LEU A 215 -10.37 -7.68 -10.07
C LEU A 215 -11.61 -8.15 -9.29
N HIS A 216 -12.65 -8.60 -9.99
CA HIS A 216 -13.85 -9.15 -9.39
C HIS A 216 -13.55 -10.42 -8.59
N GLU A 217 -12.69 -11.30 -9.11
CA GLU A 217 -12.26 -12.51 -8.39
C GLU A 217 -11.48 -12.17 -7.12
N VAL A 218 -10.57 -11.18 -7.16
CA VAL A 218 -9.84 -10.71 -5.98
C VAL A 218 -10.78 -10.03 -4.98
N ALA A 219 -11.81 -9.34 -5.47
CA ALA A 219 -12.81 -8.68 -4.62
C ALA A 219 -13.68 -9.65 -3.80
N LYS A 220 -13.65 -10.96 -4.08
CA LYS A 220 -14.29 -11.98 -3.23
C LYS A 220 -13.59 -12.14 -1.87
N HIS A 221 -12.31 -11.76 -1.77
CA HIS A 221 -11.48 -11.91 -0.57
C HIS A 221 -11.02 -10.58 0.03
N HIS A 222 -11.10 -9.48 -0.75
CA HIS A 222 -10.60 -8.16 -0.37
C HIS A 222 -11.63 -7.08 -0.71
N GLN A 223 -11.62 -5.97 0.03
CA GLN A 223 -12.23 -4.75 -0.48
C GLN A 223 -11.31 -4.16 -1.55
N VAL A 224 -11.82 -3.94 -2.77
CA VAL A 224 -11.02 -3.42 -3.88
C VAL A 224 -11.56 -2.06 -4.31
N VAL A 225 -10.71 -1.05 -4.31
CA VAL A 225 -11.00 0.29 -4.85
C VAL A 225 -10.13 0.51 -6.08
N ILE A 226 -10.75 0.92 -7.18
CA ILE A 226 -10.07 1.07 -8.47
C ILE A 226 -10.36 2.45 -9.03
N VAL A 227 -9.33 3.11 -9.53
CA VAL A 227 -9.47 4.28 -10.41
C VAL A 227 -9.27 3.80 -11.84
N THR A 228 -10.30 3.98 -12.68
CA THR A 228 -10.29 3.48 -14.06
C THR A 228 -11.01 4.44 -15.01
N HIS A 229 -10.53 4.51 -16.24
CA HIS A 229 -11.19 5.20 -17.35
C HIS A 229 -11.81 4.21 -18.35
N LEU A 230 -11.66 2.90 -18.14
CA LEU A 230 -12.18 1.87 -19.03
C LEU A 230 -13.53 1.33 -18.58
N ALA A 231 -14.57 1.54 -19.36
CA ALA A 231 -15.91 0.98 -19.14
C ALA A 231 -15.91 -0.55 -18.94
N PRO A 232 -15.10 -1.36 -19.67
CA PRO A 232 -15.00 -2.81 -19.45
C PRO A 232 -14.48 -3.21 -18.05
N VAL A 233 -13.65 -2.40 -17.43
CA VAL A 233 -13.18 -2.62 -16.05
C VAL A 233 -14.26 -2.20 -15.07
N ALA A 234 -14.78 -0.97 -15.25
CA ALA A 234 -15.81 -0.41 -14.39
C ALA A 234 -17.09 -1.26 -14.33
N ALA A 235 -17.45 -1.95 -15.42
CA ALA A 235 -18.66 -2.79 -15.49
C ALA A 235 -18.73 -3.94 -14.46
N PHE A 236 -17.59 -4.35 -13.89
CA PHE A 236 -17.52 -5.38 -12.83
C PHE A 236 -17.72 -4.82 -11.42
N ALA A 237 -17.72 -3.50 -11.24
CA ALA A 237 -17.83 -2.89 -9.93
C ALA A 237 -19.25 -3.02 -9.35
N GLN A 238 -19.33 -3.25 -8.03
CA GLN A 238 -20.59 -3.26 -7.27
C GLN A 238 -21.05 -1.84 -6.91
N HIS A 239 -20.09 -0.93 -6.72
CA HIS A 239 -20.31 0.47 -6.37
C HIS A 239 -19.54 1.37 -7.33
N HIS A 240 -20.19 2.40 -7.84
CA HIS A 240 -19.61 3.34 -8.78
C HIS A 240 -19.54 4.73 -8.16
N PHE A 241 -18.38 5.37 -8.28
CA PHE A 241 -18.16 6.74 -7.86
C PHE A 241 -17.62 7.54 -9.04
N LEU A 242 -18.34 8.62 -9.39
CA LEU A 242 -17.91 9.56 -10.43
C LEU A 242 -17.12 10.70 -9.79
N VAL A 243 -15.95 10.96 -10.33
CA VAL A 243 -15.09 12.08 -9.93
C VAL A 243 -15.13 13.15 -11.02
N ASN A 244 -15.73 14.29 -10.69
CA ASN A 244 -15.79 15.46 -11.57
C ASN A 244 -14.90 16.58 -11.05
N LYS A 245 -14.24 17.28 -11.98
CA LYS A 245 -13.52 18.52 -11.68
C LYS A 245 -14.42 19.70 -12.06
N GLU A 246 -14.80 20.50 -11.08
CA GLU A 246 -15.56 21.73 -11.27
C GLU A 246 -14.63 22.93 -11.06
N VAL A 247 -14.64 23.86 -12.02
CA VAL A 247 -13.95 25.15 -11.84
C VAL A 247 -14.91 26.07 -11.11
N ALA A 248 -14.64 26.33 -9.82
CA ALA A 248 -15.41 27.26 -9.01
C ALA A 248 -14.62 28.54 -8.81
N GLY A 249 -15.17 29.69 -9.23
CA GLY A 249 -14.58 31.02 -9.01
C GLY A 249 -15.10 32.03 -10.03
N GLY A 250 -15.33 33.27 -9.58
CA GLY A 250 -15.55 34.43 -10.45
C GLY A 250 -14.22 35.02 -10.92
N ALA A 251 -14.29 35.99 -11.85
CA ALA A 251 -13.13 36.60 -12.49
C ALA A 251 -11.98 36.97 -11.51
N GLY A 252 -10.89 36.17 -11.56
CA GLY A 252 -9.64 36.43 -10.84
C GLY A 252 -9.24 35.40 -9.77
N ALA A 253 -10.08 34.35 -9.47
CA ALA A 253 -9.72 33.31 -8.51
C ALA A 253 -10.34 31.95 -8.92
N GLU A 254 -9.94 31.42 -10.06
CA GLU A 254 -10.35 30.08 -10.48
C GLU A 254 -9.71 29.03 -9.56
N ARG A 255 -10.55 28.26 -8.85
CA ARG A 255 -10.11 27.10 -8.08
C ARG A 255 -10.80 25.86 -8.61
N THR A 256 -10.01 24.89 -9.03
CA THR A 256 -10.51 23.57 -9.38
C THR A 256 -10.88 22.80 -8.10
N ARG A 257 -12.11 22.34 -8.02
CA ARG A 257 -12.59 21.46 -6.96
C ARG A 257 -12.94 20.10 -7.55
N SER A 258 -12.47 19.03 -6.91
CA SER A 258 -12.91 17.68 -7.23
C SER A 258 -14.16 17.35 -6.42
N ARG A 259 -15.19 16.84 -7.08
CA ARG A 259 -16.43 16.37 -6.46
C ARG A 259 -16.59 14.89 -6.73
N VAL A 260 -16.85 14.11 -5.67
CA VAL A 260 -17.12 12.68 -5.78
C VAL A 260 -18.60 12.43 -5.53
N ARG A 261 -19.24 11.66 -6.41
CA ARG A 261 -20.65 11.30 -6.32
C ARG A 261 -20.82 9.82 -6.58
N GLN A 262 -21.56 9.14 -5.73
CA GLN A 262 -21.97 7.76 -5.97
C GLN A 262 -23.06 7.71 -7.04
N LEU A 263 -22.92 6.81 -8.02
CA LEU A 263 -23.90 6.57 -9.07
C LEU A 263 -24.76 5.37 -8.72
N GLN A 264 -26.05 5.41 -9.11
CA GLN A 264 -27.01 4.33 -8.87
C GLN A 264 -27.88 4.05 -10.09
N GLY A 265 -28.26 2.79 -10.27
CA GLY A 265 -29.19 2.37 -11.32
C GLY A 265 -28.81 2.83 -12.71
N GLY A 266 -29.72 3.50 -13.40
CA GLY A 266 -29.50 4.00 -14.78
C GLY A 266 -28.39 5.05 -14.93
N GLU A 267 -27.93 5.68 -13.84
CA GLU A 267 -26.79 6.60 -13.89
C GLU A 267 -25.49 5.85 -14.19
N VAL A 268 -25.33 4.63 -13.66
CA VAL A 268 -24.18 3.78 -13.95
C VAL A 268 -24.12 3.42 -15.43
N GLU A 269 -25.27 3.06 -16.03
CA GLU A 269 -25.35 2.74 -17.46
C GLU A 269 -24.96 3.94 -18.34
N LYS A 270 -25.43 5.14 -17.97
CA LYS A 270 -25.08 6.39 -18.68
C LYS A 270 -23.58 6.71 -18.58
N GLU A 271 -23.00 6.53 -17.40
CA GLU A 271 -21.56 6.77 -17.22
C GLU A 271 -20.72 5.76 -18.00
N LEU A 272 -21.06 4.48 -17.95
CA LEU A 272 -20.38 3.44 -18.76
C LEU A 272 -20.53 3.70 -20.26
N ALA A 273 -21.66 4.24 -20.72
CA ALA A 273 -21.85 4.65 -22.09
C ALA A 273 -20.95 5.84 -22.46
N ALA A 274 -20.86 6.83 -21.58
CA ALA A 274 -19.99 8.00 -21.76
C ALA A 274 -18.51 7.58 -21.79
N MET A 275 -18.08 6.70 -20.90
CA MET A 275 -16.72 6.15 -20.87
C MET A 275 -16.38 5.37 -22.16
N ALA A 276 -17.34 4.66 -22.73
CA ALA A 276 -17.11 3.82 -23.92
C ALA A 276 -17.15 4.59 -25.24
N MET A 277 -18.01 5.61 -25.36
CA MET A 277 -18.32 6.28 -26.62
C MET A 277 -18.31 7.82 -26.56
N GLY A 278 -18.02 8.39 -25.39
CA GLY A 278 -17.99 9.84 -25.18
C GLY A 278 -19.37 10.50 -24.99
N ASP A 279 -20.47 9.79 -25.24
CA ASP A 279 -21.83 10.26 -25.03
C ASP A 279 -22.67 9.28 -24.25
N GLY A 280 -23.07 9.66 -23.03
CA GLY A 280 -23.93 8.86 -22.15
C GLY A 280 -25.42 8.94 -22.47
N GLY A 281 -25.84 9.77 -23.42
CA GLY A 281 -27.24 9.99 -23.83
C GLY A 281 -27.68 9.23 -25.08
N ASP A 282 -26.74 8.74 -25.89
CA ASP A 282 -27.06 8.00 -27.11
C ASP A 282 -27.65 6.62 -26.83
N ALA A 283 -28.75 6.28 -27.54
CA ALA A 283 -29.44 5.02 -27.32
C ALA A 283 -28.59 3.77 -27.64
N ALA A 284 -27.73 3.86 -28.66
CA ALA A 284 -26.82 2.78 -29.03
C ALA A 284 -25.73 2.59 -27.99
N ALA A 285 -25.17 3.68 -27.45
CA ALA A 285 -24.19 3.69 -26.38
C ALA A 285 -24.76 3.07 -25.09
N LEU A 286 -25.98 3.44 -24.72
CA LEU A 286 -26.70 2.86 -23.57
C LEU A 286 -26.95 1.35 -23.76
N GLN A 287 -27.35 0.93 -24.97
CA GLN A 287 -27.52 -0.49 -25.26
C GLN A 287 -26.20 -1.26 -25.14
N GLN A 288 -25.12 -0.69 -25.59
CA GLN A 288 -23.80 -1.29 -25.48
C GLN A 288 -23.34 -1.37 -24.01
N ALA A 289 -23.55 -0.32 -23.22
CA ALA A 289 -23.25 -0.32 -21.77
C ALA A 289 -24.02 -1.44 -21.04
N ARG A 290 -25.32 -1.61 -21.33
CA ARG A 290 -26.12 -2.70 -20.76
C ARG A 290 -25.60 -4.09 -21.12
N ARG A 291 -25.21 -4.30 -22.38
CA ARG A 291 -24.59 -5.56 -22.81
C ARG A 291 -23.25 -5.80 -22.08
N LEU A 292 -22.49 -4.73 -21.85
CA LEU A 292 -21.22 -4.81 -21.14
C LEU A 292 -21.42 -5.22 -19.68
N VAL A 293 -22.38 -4.62 -18.97
CA VAL A 293 -22.76 -4.96 -17.59
C VAL A 293 -23.27 -6.42 -17.53
N GLN A 294 -24.11 -6.82 -18.47
CA GLN A 294 -24.60 -8.21 -18.53
C GLN A 294 -23.43 -9.20 -18.71
N LYS A 295 -22.52 -8.92 -19.65
CA LYS A 295 -21.34 -9.74 -19.88
C LYS A 295 -20.41 -9.80 -18.68
N ALA A 296 -20.24 -8.69 -17.97
CA ALA A 296 -19.44 -8.64 -16.75
C ALA A 296 -20.03 -9.53 -15.64
N ARG A 297 -21.36 -9.55 -15.48
CA ARG A 297 -22.06 -10.45 -14.55
C ARG A 297 -21.86 -11.91 -14.94
N GLU A 298 -22.09 -12.28 -16.19
CA GLU A 298 -21.90 -13.65 -16.68
C GLU A 298 -20.46 -14.17 -16.47
N LEU A 299 -19.46 -13.28 -16.62
CA LEU A 299 -18.05 -13.63 -16.40
C LEU A 299 -17.64 -13.61 -14.93
N GLY A 300 -18.35 -12.89 -14.06
CA GLY A 300 -18.07 -12.80 -12.63
C GLY A 300 -18.69 -13.91 -11.81
N ASP A 301 -19.84 -14.46 -12.26
CA ASP A 301 -20.59 -15.53 -11.59
C ASP A 301 -20.08 -16.94 -11.97
N GLY A 302 -19.25 -17.08 -12.98
CA GLY A 302 -18.61 -18.32 -13.44
C GLY A 302 -17.17 -18.44 -13.00
#